data_b8d52a57cad921c367faf3768c901c25
#
_entry.id   b8d52a57cad921c367faf3768c901c25
#
_cell.length_a   1.000
_cell.length_b   1.000
_cell.length_c   1.000
_cell.angle_alpha   90.00
_cell.angle_beta   90.00
_cell.angle_gamma   90.00
#
_symmetry.space_group_name_H-M   'P 1'
#
loop_
_entity.id
_entity.type
_entity.pdbx_description
1 polymer ?
#
loop_
_entity_poly.entity_id
_entity_poly.type
_entity_poly.pdbx_seq_one_letter_code
_entity_poly.pdbx_strand_id
1 'polypeptide(L)'
;MNSHKTHYLAFSLLTLMVNCSDNSERTHTKESSLNINSEANHNLTQVGFSELAHNKDLTWSSFDNPSKDGWDSENFANEAQDQLSVITAIIKDNDGIKGIDLATDKVSFTTVRPESLDLIYSDKTFQVHRQNAKALTINKGKELFLKHLSNTKISESEEIQVKFKIIDVELSRNEFKTTQLFSLSFLTRESITDERSVWEITWKRNQKEELKISSLEVRDYERTVRNSSNKLFSDCTESIFSGNASYKEQLTKGVNEWLEQLPAYAMLNRFGTPGMAIGDINGDGLEDLYLCQEPGIPNKLFLQNKNGTLKDSSKEWKVDWIEDSRSALLVDLDNDGDRDLVVAMYGNIVIASNEGNKTRYEIVDVIPTGESTSSLSAADYDLDGKLDIYVCCYAPNKSSDAAAIQTIGATARRFVYHDDNNGPENFLLKNETDSAKTISFRNVTNETGINTNNRRWSFSASWEDFDIDGDPDLYVANDYGRNNLYRNDGGTFKDVAAELGVEDSASGMSVTWADYDLDGRQDLYVSNMFSAAGSRITSQKEFKPDADLGTRKRFRRFIRGNTLFRNTAKGFIDTSESAGVTMGRWAWGSRFVDLNNDGWQDLVVANGYLSAADNGTGDL
;
A
#
# COMPACT_ATOMS: atom_id res chain seq x y z
N MET A 1 16.98 17.69 18.97
CA MET A 1 15.73 18.42 19.23
C MET A 1 14.81 18.33 18.00
N ASN A 2 14.42 17.17 17.50
CA ASN A 2 13.52 17.09 16.30
C ASN A 2 12.89 15.69 16.16
N SER A 3 12.53 15.02 17.24
CA SER A 3 11.89 13.67 17.17
C SER A 3 10.37 13.67 17.40
N HIS A 4 9.70 14.81 17.41
CA HIS A 4 8.34 14.90 17.95
C HIS A 4 7.21 15.10 16.91
N LYS A 5 7.48 15.09 15.60
CA LYS A 5 6.43 15.42 14.61
C LYS A 5 5.88 14.22 13.80
N THR A 6 6.43 13.02 13.96
CA THR A 6 6.13 11.90 13.05
C THR A 6 4.95 11.00 13.49
N HIS A 7 4.42 11.16 14.70
CA HIS A 7 3.41 10.24 15.26
C HIS A 7 1.94 10.62 15.02
N TYR A 8 1.64 11.76 14.41
CA TYR A 8 0.28 12.30 14.34
C TYR A 8 -0.70 11.54 13.43
N LEU A 9 -0.23 10.73 12.48
CA LEU A 9 -1.10 10.12 11.47
C LEU A 9 -1.47 8.66 11.74
N ALA A 10 -0.63 7.91 12.45
CA ALA A 10 -0.93 6.52 12.80
C ALA A 10 -2.12 6.40 13.77
N PHE A 11 -2.25 7.38 14.67
CA PHE A 11 -3.32 7.40 15.68
C PHE A 11 -4.70 7.67 15.08
N SER A 12 -4.81 8.47 14.03
CA SER A 12 -6.11 8.77 13.41
C SER A 12 -6.78 7.56 12.76
N LEU A 13 -6.02 6.61 12.23
CA LEU A 13 -6.58 5.40 11.61
C LEU A 13 -6.99 4.35 12.64
N LEU A 14 -6.23 4.18 13.72
CA LEU A 14 -6.58 3.25 14.80
C LEU A 14 -7.80 3.75 15.59
N THR A 15 -7.88 5.04 15.89
CA THR A 15 -9.02 5.68 16.55
C THR A 15 -10.28 5.62 15.69
N LEU A 16 -10.15 5.71 14.37
CA LEU A 16 -11.24 5.58 13.42
C LEU A 16 -11.80 4.15 13.36
N MET A 17 -10.98 3.10 13.53
CA MET A 17 -11.48 1.72 13.60
C MET A 17 -12.24 1.43 14.90
N VAL A 18 -11.90 2.08 16.01
CA VAL A 18 -12.53 1.87 17.32
C VAL A 18 -13.84 2.65 17.46
N ASN A 19 -13.95 3.87 16.89
CA ASN A 19 -15.13 4.73 17.03
C ASN A 19 -16.28 4.41 16.05
N CYS A 20 -16.17 3.40 15.21
CA CYS A 20 -17.26 2.91 14.37
C CYS A 20 -18.22 1.92 15.07
N SER A 21 -18.26 1.92 16.39
CA SER A 21 -19.27 1.17 17.15
C SER A 21 -20.51 2.04 17.37
N ASP A 22 -21.59 1.59 16.84
CA ASP A 22 -23.01 1.92 17.03
C ASP A 22 -23.69 2.67 15.89
N ASN A 23 -24.37 1.91 15.10
CA ASN A 23 -25.81 2.00 14.78
C ASN A 23 -26.13 1.31 13.47
N SER A 24 -26.31 0.01 13.50
CA SER A 24 -27.06 -0.69 12.46
C SER A 24 -28.49 -0.99 12.95
N GLU A 25 -29.44 -0.57 12.15
CA GLU A 25 -30.82 -1.00 12.11
C GLU A 25 -31.73 -0.64 13.29
N ARG A 26 -32.53 0.40 13.10
CA ARG A 26 -33.93 0.39 13.56
C ARG A 26 -34.86 0.86 12.44
N THR A 27 -35.66 -0.07 11.99
CA THR A 27 -36.86 0.12 11.20
C THR A 27 -37.83 1.12 11.85
N HIS A 28 -38.52 1.87 11.02
CA HIS A 28 -39.55 2.84 11.35
C HIS A 28 -40.54 2.37 12.43
N THR A 29 -40.60 3.05 13.54
CA THR A 29 -41.84 3.35 14.27
C THR A 29 -41.68 4.57 15.15
N LYS A 30 -42.58 5.53 14.91
CA LYS A 30 -43.11 6.63 15.72
C LYS A 30 -42.28 7.31 16.81
N GLU A 31 -42.25 8.63 16.64
CA GLU A 31 -41.87 9.66 17.61
C GLU A 31 -42.31 9.41 19.05
N SER A 32 -41.38 9.44 19.97
CA SER A 32 -41.56 9.94 21.32
C SER A 32 -40.26 10.58 21.79
N SER A 33 -40.37 11.84 22.12
CA SER A 33 -39.34 12.70 22.65
C SER A 33 -38.71 12.14 23.92
N LEU A 34 -37.42 11.83 23.89
CA LEU A 34 -36.58 11.66 25.07
C LEU A 34 -35.34 12.55 24.93
N ASN A 35 -35.33 13.61 25.75
CA ASN A 35 -34.13 14.38 26.02
C ASN A 35 -33.05 13.49 26.59
N ILE A 36 -32.00 13.23 25.80
CA ILE A 36 -30.76 12.65 26.29
C ILE A 36 -29.70 13.76 26.30
N ASN A 37 -29.22 14.05 27.49
CA ASN A 37 -28.20 15.05 27.77
C ASN A 37 -27.02 14.94 26.78
N SER A 38 -26.86 15.98 25.97
CA SER A 38 -25.80 16.17 24.98
C SER A 38 -24.45 16.58 25.58
N GLU A 39 -24.30 16.62 26.89
CA GLU A 39 -23.07 17.11 27.53
C GLU A 39 -21.96 16.09 27.69
N ALA A 40 -22.25 14.80 27.61
CA ALA A 40 -21.21 13.77 27.80
C ALA A 40 -20.36 13.45 26.53
N ASN A 41 -20.91 13.72 25.33
CA ASN A 41 -20.20 13.44 24.06
C ASN A 41 -19.46 14.63 23.45
N HIS A 42 -19.64 15.83 23.99
CA HIS A 42 -18.96 17.03 23.49
C HIS A 42 -17.54 17.21 24.07
N ASN A 43 -17.22 16.52 25.15
CA ASN A 43 -15.91 16.70 25.81
C ASN A 43 -14.76 15.88 25.22
N LEU A 44 -15.03 14.86 24.42
CA LEU A 44 -13.95 14.01 23.84
C LEU A 44 -13.35 14.55 22.55
N THR A 45 -14.06 15.41 21.81
CA THR A 45 -13.59 15.93 20.51
C THR A 45 -12.95 17.32 20.57
N GLN A 46 -13.18 18.10 21.62
CA GLN A 46 -12.55 19.43 21.79
C GLN A 46 -11.32 19.47 22.69
N VAL A 47 -11.07 18.43 23.47
CA VAL A 47 -9.91 18.34 24.37
C VAL A 47 -8.60 18.12 23.60
N GLY A 48 -8.64 17.70 22.30
CA GLY A 48 -7.48 17.16 21.64
C GLY A 48 -6.34 18.15 21.38
N PHE A 49 -6.59 19.30 20.82
CA PHE A 49 -5.49 20.04 20.19
C PHE A 49 -4.96 21.25 20.97
N SER A 50 -5.79 21.96 21.71
CA SER A 50 -5.32 23.11 22.49
C SER A 50 -4.69 22.73 23.83
N GLU A 51 -5.14 21.64 24.46
CA GLU A 51 -4.55 21.15 25.72
C GLU A 51 -3.24 20.37 25.49
N LEU A 52 -3.10 19.66 24.36
CA LEU A 52 -1.84 18.99 23.97
C LEU A 52 -0.70 20.00 23.73
N ALA A 53 -1.02 21.19 23.24
CA ALA A 53 -0.04 22.24 23.02
C ALA A 53 0.46 22.91 24.33
N HIS A 54 -0.28 22.78 25.43
CA HIS A 54 0.00 23.47 26.69
C HIS A 54 0.44 22.56 27.83
N ASN A 55 0.25 21.24 27.72
CA ASN A 55 0.62 20.31 28.79
C ASN A 55 1.90 19.53 28.44
N LYS A 56 3.04 20.01 28.97
CA LYS A 56 4.37 19.43 28.72
C LYS A 56 4.56 18.01 29.29
N ASP A 57 3.63 17.55 30.11
CA ASP A 57 3.71 16.24 30.78
C ASP A 57 2.93 15.14 30.04
N LEU A 58 2.18 15.48 28.99
CA LEU A 58 1.48 14.51 28.14
C LEU A 58 2.42 14.04 27.02
N THR A 59 2.98 12.85 27.21
CA THR A 59 3.74 12.17 26.16
C THR A 59 2.80 11.34 25.30
N TRP A 60 3.16 11.11 24.04
CA TRP A 60 2.41 10.23 23.14
C TRP A 60 2.19 8.85 23.73
N SER A 61 3.16 8.31 24.47
CA SER A 61 3.03 7.04 25.20
C SER A 61 1.91 7.02 26.23
N SER A 62 1.40 8.18 26.67
CA SER A 62 0.24 8.23 27.58
C SER A 62 -1.10 8.09 26.87
N PHE A 63 -1.13 8.36 25.56
CA PHE A 63 -2.30 8.17 24.69
C PHE A 63 -2.26 6.82 23.99
N ASP A 64 -1.08 6.35 23.62
CA ASP A 64 -0.85 5.07 22.94
C ASP A 64 -0.63 3.95 23.97
N ASN A 65 -1.60 3.79 24.86
CA ASN A 65 -1.56 2.74 25.87
C ASN A 65 -2.73 1.77 25.65
N PRO A 66 -2.49 0.61 25.00
CA PRO A 66 -3.53 -0.37 24.68
C PRO A 66 -4.28 -0.90 25.90
N SER A 67 -3.70 -0.82 27.09
CA SER A 67 -4.39 -1.23 28.33
C SER A 67 -5.59 -0.33 28.68
N LYS A 68 -5.68 0.87 28.11
CA LYS A 68 -6.79 1.80 28.30
C LYS A 68 -7.88 1.63 27.24
N ASP A 69 -7.58 0.98 26.13
CA ASP A 69 -8.47 0.84 24.97
C ASP A 69 -9.36 -0.41 25.07
N GLY A 70 -9.17 -1.23 26.11
CA GLY A 70 -9.93 -2.46 26.35
C GLY A 70 -9.55 -3.62 25.42
N TRP A 71 -8.43 -3.52 24.70
CA TRP A 71 -7.90 -4.58 23.85
C TRP A 71 -6.75 -5.32 24.54
N ASP A 72 -7.11 -6.33 25.35
CA ASP A 72 -6.12 -7.16 26.06
C ASP A 72 -5.13 -7.84 25.10
N SER A 73 -5.55 -8.14 23.87
CA SER A 73 -4.72 -8.70 22.81
C SER A 73 -3.58 -7.78 22.38
N GLU A 74 -3.82 -6.46 22.28
CA GLU A 74 -2.78 -5.50 21.92
C GLU A 74 -1.77 -5.30 23.05
N ASN A 75 -2.24 -5.27 24.29
CA ASN A 75 -1.36 -5.22 25.45
C ASN A 75 -0.45 -6.47 25.51
N PHE A 76 -1.04 -7.65 25.28
CA PHE A 76 -0.29 -8.90 25.21
C PHE A 76 0.69 -8.94 24.03
N ALA A 77 0.30 -8.41 22.86
CA ALA A 77 1.17 -8.32 21.69
C ALA A 77 2.44 -7.51 22.00
N ASN A 78 2.33 -6.42 22.75
CA ASN A 78 3.48 -5.61 23.16
C ASN A 78 4.42 -6.40 24.09
N GLU A 79 3.87 -7.09 25.10
CA GLU A 79 4.69 -7.94 25.99
C GLU A 79 5.39 -9.07 25.21
N ALA A 80 4.70 -9.71 24.27
CA ALA A 80 5.27 -10.74 23.41
C ALA A 80 6.36 -10.16 22.49
N GLN A 81 6.15 -8.95 21.95
CA GLN A 81 7.13 -8.27 21.11
C GLN A 81 8.43 -7.98 21.87
N ASP A 82 8.37 -7.63 23.15
CA ASP A 82 9.55 -7.47 24.01
C ASP A 82 10.36 -8.77 24.09
N GLN A 83 9.69 -9.93 24.25
CA GLN A 83 10.36 -11.23 24.26
C GLN A 83 10.93 -11.60 22.88
N LEU A 84 10.23 -11.28 21.79
CA LEU A 84 10.74 -11.47 20.43
C LEU A 84 11.96 -10.59 20.13
N SER A 85 12.04 -9.41 20.76
CA SER A 85 13.21 -8.53 20.66
C SER A 85 14.45 -9.17 21.32
N VAL A 86 14.27 -9.92 22.41
CA VAL A 86 15.35 -10.73 22.99
C VAL A 86 15.81 -11.83 22.04
N ILE A 87 14.89 -12.52 21.35
CA ILE A 87 15.24 -13.51 20.33
C ILE A 87 16.02 -12.85 19.19
N THR A 88 15.56 -11.68 18.73
CA THR A 88 16.26 -10.87 17.71
C THR A 88 17.70 -10.58 18.12
N ALA A 89 17.94 -10.17 19.37
CA ALA A 89 19.27 -9.92 19.89
C ALA A 89 20.14 -11.20 19.88
N ILE A 90 19.56 -12.33 20.28
CA ILE A 90 20.27 -13.64 20.26
C ILE A 90 20.70 -14.02 18.83
N ILE A 91 19.84 -13.80 17.84
CA ILE A 91 20.14 -14.14 16.45
C ILE A 91 21.22 -13.20 15.89
N LYS A 92 21.20 -11.92 16.26
CA LYS A 92 22.18 -10.92 15.79
C LYS A 92 23.52 -11.04 16.50
N ASP A 93 23.53 -11.26 17.82
CA ASP A 93 24.74 -11.26 18.64
C ASP A 93 24.71 -12.35 19.71
N ASN A 94 25.79 -13.11 19.82
CA ASN A 94 25.87 -14.33 20.63
C ASN A 94 26.29 -14.11 22.09
N ASP A 95 26.75 -12.92 22.45
CA ASP A 95 27.33 -12.70 23.78
C ASP A 95 26.28 -12.58 24.93
N GLY A 96 24.99 -12.50 24.56
CA GLY A 96 23.88 -12.23 25.47
C GLY A 96 23.13 -13.44 26.05
N ILE A 97 23.47 -14.69 25.72
CA ILE A 97 22.64 -15.87 26.09
C ILE A 97 22.77 -16.27 27.56
N LYS A 98 23.85 -15.90 28.23
CA LYS A 98 24.07 -16.24 29.66
C LYS A 98 23.09 -15.49 30.56
N GLY A 99 22.17 -16.25 31.17
CA GLY A 99 21.20 -15.71 32.14
C GLY A 99 19.83 -15.38 31.55
N ILE A 100 19.59 -15.62 30.23
CA ILE A 100 18.29 -15.39 29.62
C ILE A 100 17.30 -16.48 30.06
N ASP A 101 16.20 -16.05 30.66
CA ASP A 101 15.09 -16.90 31.07
C ASP A 101 13.89 -16.71 30.15
N LEU A 102 14.02 -17.16 28.88
CA LEU A 102 13.05 -16.94 27.79
C LEU A 102 11.94 -18.00 27.74
N ALA A 103 12.22 -19.23 28.21
CA ALA A 103 11.34 -20.37 28.00
C ALA A 103 11.11 -21.17 29.29
N THR A 104 10.02 -21.93 29.31
CA THR A 104 9.75 -22.91 30.39
C THR A 104 10.72 -24.08 30.29
N ASP A 105 10.98 -24.78 31.40
CA ASP A 105 11.89 -25.92 31.44
C ASP A 105 11.46 -27.06 30.49
N LYS A 106 10.15 -27.17 30.23
CA LYS A 106 9.55 -28.22 29.39
C LYS A 106 9.16 -27.70 28.00
N VAL A 107 9.76 -26.61 27.54
CA VAL A 107 9.45 -26.05 26.20
C VAL A 107 9.57 -27.11 25.13
N SER A 108 8.57 -27.14 24.22
CA SER A 108 8.60 -27.96 23.01
C SER A 108 8.76 -27.06 21.78
N PHE A 109 9.60 -27.44 20.82
CA PHE A 109 9.85 -26.59 19.67
C PHE A 109 10.23 -27.38 18.43
N THR A 110 9.90 -26.84 17.26
CA THR A 110 10.42 -27.29 15.97
C THR A 110 11.73 -26.59 15.65
N THR A 111 12.47 -27.11 14.70
CA THR A 111 13.75 -26.52 14.27
C THR A 111 13.50 -25.14 13.68
N VAL A 112 14.16 -24.12 14.21
CA VAL A 112 13.98 -22.71 13.80
C VAL A 112 14.54 -22.44 12.40
N ARG A 113 15.69 -23.09 12.07
CA ARG A 113 16.31 -23.07 10.74
C ARG A 113 16.54 -24.50 10.29
N PRO A 114 15.62 -25.07 9.51
CA PRO A 114 15.75 -26.44 9.01
C PRO A 114 16.98 -26.61 8.11
N GLU A 115 17.71 -27.72 8.28
CA GLU A 115 18.85 -28.06 7.41
C GLU A 115 18.41 -28.78 6.12
N SER A 116 17.32 -29.56 6.21
CA SER A 116 16.76 -30.30 5.08
C SER A 116 15.67 -29.48 4.40
N LEU A 117 16.00 -28.92 3.26
CA LEU A 117 15.09 -28.12 2.43
C LEU A 117 15.04 -28.70 1.02
N ASP A 118 13.87 -28.64 0.40
CA ASP A 118 13.70 -28.99 -1.00
C ASP A 118 13.99 -27.76 -1.87
N LEU A 119 14.82 -27.91 -2.90
CA LEU A 119 15.03 -26.88 -3.91
C LEU A 119 13.80 -26.81 -4.80
N ILE A 120 13.09 -25.67 -4.76
CA ILE A 120 11.84 -25.46 -5.52
C ILE A 120 12.02 -24.58 -6.75
N TYR A 121 13.08 -23.77 -6.77
CA TYR A 121 13.43 -22.91 -7.89
C TYR A 121 14.94 -22.70 -7.96
N SER A 122 15.51 -22.65 -9.16
CA SER A 122 16.91 -22.30 -9.37
C SER A 122 17.11 -21.71 -10.77
N ASP A 123 17.72 -20.54 -10.82
CA ASP A 123 18.22 -19.91 -12.04
C ASP A 123 19.69 -19.50 -11.89
N LYS A 124 20.18 -18.59 -12.75
CA LYS A 124 21.56 -18.08 -12.69
C LYS A 124 21.81 -17.17 -11.49
N THR A 125 20.74 -16.59 -10.93
CA THR A 125 20.78 -15.53 -9.90
C THR A 125 20.33 -16.06 -8.55
N PHE A 126 19.23 -16.82 -8.51
CA PHE A 126 18.54 -17.23 -7.30
C PHE A 126 18.41 -18.74 -7.16
N GLN A 127 18.39 -19.17 -5.91
CA GLN A 127 17.94 -20.48 -5.50
C GLN A 127 16.91 -20.31 -4.38
N VAL A 128 15.74 -20.94 -4.54
CA VAL A 128 14.69 -20.91 -3.54
C VAL A 128 14.50 -22.32 -2.97
N HIS A 129 14.62 -22.41 -1.66
CA HIS A 129 14.50 -23.66 -0.93
C HIS A 129 13.33 -23.56 0.05
N ARG A 130 12.54 -24.61 0.14
CA ARG A 130 11.37 -24.67 1.03
C ARG A 130 11.44 -25.87 1.95
N GLN A 131 10.95 -25.71 3.18
CA GLN A 131 10.87 -26.79 4.14
C GLN A 131 9.92 -27.89 3.68
N ASN A 132 10.35 -29.14 3.76
CA ASN A 132 9.48 -30.28 3.56
C ASN A 132 8.58 -30.48 4.79
N ALA A 133 7.26 -30.37 4.62
CA ALA A 133 6.29 -30.49 5.72
C ALA A 133 6.36 -31.86 6.46
N LYS A 134 6.92 -32.91 5.83
CA LYS A 134 7.09 -34.23 6.43
C LYS A 134 8.30 -34.34 7.37
N ALA A 135 9.18 -33.34 7.39
CA ALA A 135 10.45 -33.37 8.14
C ALA A 135 10.41 -32.61 9.48
N LEU A 136 9.24 -32.29 10.03
CA LEU A 136 9.08 -31.56 11.28
C LEU A 136 9.50 -32.45 12.46
N THR A 137 10.63 -32.14 13.10
CA THR A 137 11.07 -32.79 14.34
C THR A 137 10.75 -31.92 15.53
N ILE A 138 10.03 -32.46 16.50
CA ILE A 138 9.72 -31.75 17.75
C ILE A 138 10.81 -32.06 18.77
N ASN A 139 11.48 -31.01 19.22
CA ASN A 139 12.50 -31.03 20.28
C ASN A 139 11.90 -30.58 21.60
N LYS A 140 12.54 -30.93 22.73
CA LYS A 140 12.06 -30.55 24.08
C LYS A 140 13.23 -30.16 25.00
N GLY A 141 12.96 -29.18 25.86
CA GLY A 141 13.86 -28.76 26.93
C GLY A 141 14.50 -27.40 26.68
N LYS A 142 14.60 -26.62 27.75
CA LYS A 142 15.04 -25.21 27.73
C LYS A 142 16.48 -25.05 27.25
N GLU A 143 17.42 -25.89 27.76
CA GLU A 143 18.83 -25.81 27.35
C GLU A 143 19.00 -26.10 25.84
N LEU A 144 18.26 -27.11 25.36
CA LEU A 144 18.30 -27.46 23.94
C LEU A 144 17.67 -26.34 23.09
N PHE A 145 16.60 -25.70 23.55
CA PHE A 145 15.97 -24.57 22.89
C PHE A 145 16.92 -23.37 22.76
N LEU A 146 17.55 -22.97 23.86
CA LEU A 146 18.50 -21.86 23.87
C LEU A 146 19.72 -22.16 22.97
N LYS A 147 20.23 -23.39 23.06
CA LYS A 147 21.30 -23.84 22.15
C LYS A 147 20.87 -23.79 20.67
N HIS A 148 19.62 -24.15 20.38
CA HIS A 148 19.08 -24.09 19.02
C HIS A 148 18.99 -22.65 18.50
N LEU A 149 18.52 -21.72 19.33
CA LEU A 149 18.50 -20.30 19.00
C LEU A 149 19.91 -19.75 18.80
N SER A 150 20.88 -20.15 19.64
CA SER A 150 22.27 -19.70 19.47
C SER A 150 22.94 -20.22 18.18
N ASN A 151 22.58 -21.42 17.76
CA ASN A 151 23.10 -21.99 16.52
C ASN A 151 22.51 -21.33 15.25
N THR A 152 21.50 -20.44 15.40
CA THR A 152 21.00 -19.64 14.27
C THR A 152 21.92 -18.49 13.89
N LYS A 153 22.98 -18.25 14.66
CA LYS A 153 23.98 -17.22 14.40
C LYS A 153 24.61 -17.39 13.02
N ILE A 154 24.77 -16.25 12.35
CA ILE A 154 25.44 -16.13 11.07
C ILE A 154 26.82 -15.52 11.33
N SER A 155 27.85 -16.38 11.31
CA SER A 155 29.19 -16.02 11.83
C SER A 155 30.03 -15.12 10.89
N GLU A 156 29.61 -14.90 9.66
CA GLU A 156 30.41 -14.21 8.63
C GLU A 156 29.59 -13.15 7.87
N SER A 157 28.55 -12.61 8.49
CA SER A 157 27.73 -11.59 7.81
C SER A 157 28.23 -10.17 8.06
N GLU A 158 28.23 -9.38 7.01
CA GLU A 158 28.53 -7.95 7.07
C GLU A 158 27.30 -7.15 7.56
N GLU A 159 26.09 -7.64 7.27
CA GLU A 159 24.82 -7.02 7.66
C GLU A 159 23.79 -8.10 7.96
N ILE A 160 23.08 -7.97 9.10
CA ILE A 160 22.00 -8.87 9.51
C ILE A 160 20.75 -8.06 9.87
N GLN A 161 19.64 -8.38 9.23
CA GLN A 161 18.33 -7.84 9.56
C GLN A 161 17.42 -8.97 10.03
N VAL A 162 16.85 -8.81 11.22
CA VAL A 162 15.88 -9.76 11.82
C VAL A 162 14.63 -8.97 12.14
N LYS A 163 13.48 -9.46 11.68
CA LYS A 163 12.18 -8.83 11.96
C LYS A 163 11.16 -9.87 12.39
N PHE A 164 10.37 -9.51 13.40
CA PHE A 164 9.15 -10.22 13.80
C PHE A 164 7.94 -9.28 13.65
N LYS A 165 6.84 -9.82 13.15
CA LYS A 165 5.58 -9.10 13.04
C LYS A 165 4.45 -9.97 13.57
N ILE A 166 3.91 -9.66 14.74
CA ILE A 166 2.78 -10.40 15.33
C ILE A 166 1.52 -10.07 14.54
N ILE A 167 0.86 -11.09 13.98
CA ILE A 167 -0.33 -10.94 13.14
C ILE A 167 -1.60 -11.52 13.78
N ASP A 168 -1.46 -12.37 14.80
CA ASP A 168 -2.59 -12.91 15.55
C ASP A 168 -2.25 -13.13 17.01
N VAL A 169 -3.25 -12.96 17.89
CA VAL A 169 -3.15 -13.17 19.33
C VAL A 169 -4.40 -13.86 19.84
N GLU A 170 -4.24 -15.05 20.41
CA GLU A 170 -5.30 -15.79 21.07
C GLU A 170 -5.09 -15.75 22.58
N LEU A 171 -6.04 -15.16 23.31
CA LEU A 171 -6.04 -15.11 24.77
C LEU A 171 -6.94 -16.18 25.34
N SER A 172 -6.42 -17.02 26.22
CA SER A 172 -7.20 -17.97 27.01
C SER A 172 -6.78 -17.91 28.49
N ARG A 173 -7.54 -18.54 29.40
CA ARG A 173 -7.35 -18.38 30.86
C ARG A 173 -5.93 -18.70 31.36
N ASN A 174 -5.22 -19.64 30.73
CA ASN A 174 -3.93 -20.13 31.22
C ASN A 174 -2.87 -20.23 30.12
N GLU A 175 -3.22 -20.01 28.88
CA GLU A 175 -2.32 -20.08 27.73
C GLU A 175 -2.61 -18.93 26.78
N PHE A 176 -1.55 -18.33 26.30
CA PHE A 176 -1.62 -17.26 25.31
C PHE A 176 -0.89 -17.74 24.08
N LYS A 177 -1.43 -17.48 22.90
CA LYS A 177 -0.78 -17.83 21.64
C LYS A 177 -0.60 -16.60 20.78
N THR A 178 0.53 -16.56 20.10
CA THR A 178 0.79 -15.57 19.07
C THR A 178 1.21 -16.24 17.77
N THR A 179 0.75 -15.71 16.66
CA THR A 179 1.27 -16.03 15.33
C THR A 179 2.02 -14.82 14.81
N GLN A 180 3.26 -15.01 14.40
CA GLN A 180 4.10 -13.95 13.85
C GLN A 180 4.79 -14.36 12.58
N LEU A 181 4.96 -13.39 11.70
CA LEU A 181 5.83 -13.49 10.55
C LEU A 181 7.27 -13.23 11.00
N PHE A 182 8.16 -14.11 10.59
CA PHE A 182 9.59 -13.98 10.81
C PHE A 182 10.30 -13.74 9.48
N SER A 183 11.23 -12.80 9.46
CA SER A 183 12.16 -12.61 8.37
C SER A 183 13.58 -12.39 8.88
N LEU A 184 14.53 -13.01 8.20
CA LEU A 184 15.95 -12.89 8.46
C LEU A 184 16.67 -12.69 7.14
N SER A 185 17.28 -11.53 6.95
CA SER A 185 18.10 -11.23 5.78
C SER A 185 19.54 -11.00 6.20
N PHE A 186 20.50 -11.56 5.47
CA PHE A 186 21.90 -11.36 5.75
C PHE A 186 22.76 -11.34 4.50
N LEU A 187 23.80 -10.54 4.54
CA LEU A 187 24.81 -10.38 3.50
C LEU A 187 26.11 -11.06 3.94
N THR A 188 26.62 -11.95 3.12
CA THR A 188 27.99 -12.49 3.23
C THR A 188 28.84 -11.97 2.09
N ARG A 189 30.13 -12.28 2.08
CA ARG A 189 31.03 -11.90 0.96
C ARG A 189 30.63 -12.50 -0.37
N GLU A 190 29.92 -13.63 -0.38
CA GLU A 190 29.62 -14.42 -1.57
C GLU A 190 28.14 -14.47 -1.92
N SER A 191 27.25 -14.16 -0.96
CA SER A 191 25.82 -14.34 -1.15
C SER A 191 24.98 -13.38 -0.33
N ILE A 192 23.73 -13.16 -0.77
CA ILE A 192 22.65 -12.59 0.01
C ILE A 192 21.62 -13.69 0.26
N THR A 193 21.21 -13.84 1.50
CA THR A 193 20.20 -14.82 1.90
C THR A 193 19.04 -14.11 2.57
N ASP A 194 17.82 -14.47 2.17
CA ASP A 194 16.56 -14.07 2.81
C ASP A 194 15.83 -15.33 3.27
N GLU A 195 15.44 -15.37 4.55
CA GLU A 195 14.70 -16.47 5.16
C GLU A 195 13.38 -15.94 5.71
N ARG A 196 12.29 -16.64 5.41
CA ARG A 196 10.94 -16.29 5.86
C ARG A 196 10.27 -17.51 6.46
N SER A 197 9.46 -17.29 7.49
CA SER A 197 8.64 -18.33 8.08
C SER A 197 7.52 -17.76 8.93
N VAL A 198 6.56 -18.60 9.26
CA VAL A 198 5.51 -18.31 10.24
C VAL A 198 5.85 -19.02 11.53
N TRP A 199 5.87 -18.29 12.63
CA TRP A 199 6.11 -18.83 13.96
C TRP A 199 4.81 -18.81 14.77
N GLU A 200 4.43 -19.94 15.32
CA GLU A 200 3.37 -20.03 16.32
C GLU A 200 3.99 -20.26 17.69
N ILE A 201 3.76 -19.34 18.60
CA ILE A 201 4.32 -19.41 19.94
C ILE A 201 3.18 -19.51 20.96
N THR A 202 3.27 -20.52 21.83
CA THR A 202 2.44 -20.60 23.03
C THR A 202 3.23 -20.09 24.22
N TRP A 203 2.64 -19.17 24.95
CA TRP A 203 3.23 -18.48 26.09
C TRP A 203 2.57 -18.92 27.40
N LYS A 204 3.33 -18.92 28.50
CA LYS A 204 2.85 -19.12 29.87
C LYS A 204 3.51 -18.11 30.81
N ARG A 205 2.77 -17.65 31.82
CA ARG A 205 3.33 -16.84 32.87
C ARG A 205 3.97 -17.73 33.95
N ASN A 206 5.15 -17.35 34.40
CA ASN A 206 5.81 -18.00 35.54
C ASN A 206 5.24 -17.47 36.86
N GLN A 207 5.80 -17.92 38.00
CA GLN A 207 5.37 -17.48 39.36
C GLN A 207 5.61 -15.98 39.61
N LYS A 208 6.42 -15.32 38.80
CA LYS A 208 6.69 -13.87 38.86
C LYS A 208 5.89 -13.08 37.84
N GLU A 209 4.88 -13.69 37.21
CA GLU A 209 4.07 -13.11 36.13
C GLU A 209 4.86 -12.81 34.83
N GLU A 210 6.12 -13.29 34.72
CA GLU A 210 6.93 -13.09 33.53
C GLU A 210 6.51 -14.05 32.40
N LEU A 211 6.45 -13.55 31.18
CA LEU A 211 6.06 -14.30 29.99
C LEU A 211 7.18 -15.25 29.54
N LYS A 212 6.87 -16.53 29.36
CA LYS A 212 7.81 -17.60 28.96
C LYS A 212 7.25 -18.40 27.81
N ILE A 213 8.09 -18.76 26.85
CA ILE A 213 7.73 -19.65 25.74
C ILE A 213 7.53 -21.06 26.28
N SER A 214 6.35 -21.64 26.07
CA SER A 214 6.05 -23.05 26.40
C SER A 214 6.06 -23.95 25.18
N SER A 215 5.73 -23.42 24.00
CA SER A 215 5.97 -24.10 22.71
C SER A 215 6.27 -23.11 21.60
N LEU A 216 7.02 -23.56 20.62
CA LEU A 216 7.31 -22.85 19.37
C LEU A 216 7.18 -23.82 18.20
N GLU A 217 6.33 -23.48 17.25
CA GLU A 217 6.22 -24.19 15.96
C GLU A 217 6.57 -23.25 14.82
N VAL A 218 7.49 -23.66 13.96
CA VAL A 218 7.90 -22.93 12.74
C VAL A 218 7.29 -23.63 11.56
N ARG A 219 6.56 -22.87 10.74
CA ARG A 219 5.90 -23.34 9.53
C ARG A 219 6.28 -22.47 8.33
N ASP A 220 6.03 -22.98 7.16
CA ASP A 220 6.18 -22.28 5.89
C ASP A 220 7.57 -21.65 5.72
N TYR A 221 8.60 -22.38 6.16
CA TYR A 221 9.97 -21.89 6.06
C TYR A 221 10.45 -21.94 4.62
N GLU A 222 10.91 -20.79 4.16
CA GLU A 222 11.50 -20.60 2.84
C GLU A 222 12.83 -19.85 2.98
N ARG A 223 13.82 -20.29 2.18
CA ARG A 223 15.12 -19.65 2.07
C ARG A 223 15.40 -19.32 0.63
N THR A 224 15.59 -18.05 0.33
CA THR A 224 16.07 -17.56 -0.96
C THR A 224 17.53 -17.20 -0.84
N VAL A 225 18.36 -17.76 -1.71
CA VAL A 225 19.80 -17.49 -1.77
C VAL A 225 20.12 -16.87 -3.12
N ARG A 226 20.80 -15.75 -3.11
CA ARG A 226 21.42 -15.16 -4.28
C ARG A 226 22.93 -15.34 -4.19
N ASN A 227 23.53 -16.08 -5.12
CA ASN A 227 24.96 -16.39 -5.16
C ASN A 227 25.79 -15.22 -5.72
N SER A 228 25.59 -14.04 -5.16
CA SER A 228 26.36 -12.83 -5.47
C SER A 228 26.18 -11.82 -4.35
N SER A 229 27.25 -11.20 -3.92
CA SER A 229 27.20 -10.06 -2.98
C SER A 229 26.84 -8.74 -3.68
N ASN A 230 26.90 -8.68 -5.00
CA ASN A 230 26.53 -7.47 -5.74
C ASN A 230 25.02 -7.23 -5.63
N LYS A 231 24.63 -6.00 -5.36
CA LYS A 231 23.20 -5.60 -5.36
C LYS A 231 22.64 -5.74 -6.78
N LEU A 232 21.40 -6.21 -6.92
CA LEU A 232 20.68 -6.24 -8.20
C LEU A 232 20.35 -4.83 -8.68
N PHE A 233 20.03 -3.95 -7.73
CA PHE A 233 19.73 -2.55 -7.97
C PHE A 233 20.71 -1.68 -7.20
N SER A 234 21.14 -0.61 -7.83
CA SER A 234 21.93 0.45 -7.20
C SER A 234 21.13 1.74 -7.23
N ASP A 235 21.14 2.48 -6.13
CA ASP A 235 20.59 3.83 -6.13
C ASP A 235 21.49 4.72 -7.00
N CYS A 236 20.96 5.12 -8.15
CA CYS A 236 21.63 6.02 -9.08
C CYS A 236 21.07 7.45 -9.05
N THR A 237 20.15 7.75 -8.13
CA THR A 237 19.43 9.04 -8.05
C THR A 237 20.40 10.23 -8.04
N GLU A 238 21.37 10.23 -7.14
CA GLU A 238 22.35 11.30 -7.09
C GLU A 238 23.17 11.41 -8.38
N SER A 239 23.59 10.29 -8.96
CA SER A 239 24.42 10.27 -10.17
C SER A 239 23.71 10.82 -11.40
N ILE A 240 22.39 10.66 -11.49
CA ILE A 240 21.60 11.14 -12.64
C ILE A 240 21.04 12.54 -12.45
N PHE A 241 20.75 12.97 -11.21
CA PHE A 241 20.09 14.26 -10.93
C PHE A 241 21.03 15.36 -10.41
N SER A 242 22.21 15.05 -9.84
CA SER A 242 23.05 15.99 -9.11
C SER A 242 23.55 17.18 -9.92
N GLY A 243 23.53 17.09 -11.26
CA GLY A 243 23.82 18.21 -12.16
C GLY A 243 22.79 19.34 -12.14
N ASN A 244 21.62 19.13 -11.51
CA ASN A 244 20.51 20.09 -11.46
C ASN A 244 20.43 20.77 -10.09
N ALA A 245 20.26 22.08 -10.06
CA ALA A 245 20.04 22.81 -8.81
C ALA A 245 18.77 22.33 -8.10
N SER A 246 17.70 22.05 -8.87
CA SER A 246 16.42 21.55 -8.37
C SER A 246 16.53 20.20 -7.64
N TYR A 247 17.55 19.39 -7.90
CA TYR A 247 17.78 18.17 -7.14
C TYR A 247 17.97 18.46 -5.64
N LYS A 248 18.92 19.33 -5.30
CA LYS A 248 19.20 19.70 -3.90
C LYS A 248 18.15 20.64 -3.30
N GLU A 249 17.61 21.54 -4.12
CA GLU A 249 16.68 22.57 -3.66
C GLU A 249 15.27 22.03 -3.46
N GLN A 250 14.90 20.97 -4.16
CA GLN A 250 13.54 20.43 -4.17
C GLN A 250 13.47 18.93 -3.92
N LEU A 251 14.13 18.08 -4.74
CA LEU A 251 13.86 16.64 -4.75
C LEU A 251 14.44 15.88 -3.54
N THR A 252 15.49 16.41 -2.90
CA THR A 252 16.04 15.81 -1.67
C THR A 252 15.28 16.18 -0.41
N LYS A 253 14.33 17.11 -0.50
CA LYS A 253 13.52 17.56 0.63
C LYS A 253 12.32 16.66 0.83
N GLY A 254 12.19 16.15 2.06
CA GLY A 254 11.04 15.36 2.45
C GLY A 254 9.81 16.23 2.82
N VAL A 255 8.66 15.58 2.95
CA VAL A 255 7.40 16.24 3.32
C VAL A 255 7.50 17.06 4.62
N ASN A 256 8.27 16.59 5.60
CA ASN A 256 8.46 17.32 6.86
C ASN A 256 9.18 18.65 6.67
N GLU A 257 10.14 18.70 5.76
CA GLU A 257 10.90 19.90 5.43
C GLU A 257 10.03 20.93 4.70
N TRP A 258 9.16 20.45 3.81
CA TRP A 258 8.18 21.28 3.13
C TRP A 258 7.10 21.80 4.07
N LEU A 259 6.66 21.01 5.05
CA LEU A 259 5.69 21.44 6.08
C LEU A 259 6.18 22.60 6.95
N GLU A 260 7.50 22.80 7.04
CA GLU A 260 8.08 23.96 7.74
C GLU A 260 8.02 25.23 6.89
N GLN A 261 7.91 25.10 5.57
CA GLN A 261 7.98 26.21 4.61
C GLN A 261 6.60 26.54 4.02
N LEU A 262 5.73 25.56 3.86
CA LEU A 262 4.41 25.73 3.27
C LEU A 262 3.31 25.74 4.34
N PRO A 263 2.24 26.51 4.13
CA PRO A 263 1.09 26.49 5.04
C PRO A 263 0.51 25.08 5.17
N ALA A 264 0.11 24.69 6.37
CA ALA A 264 -0.39 23.31 6.64
C ALA A 264 -1.60 22.93 5.76
N TYR A 265 -2.43 23.90 5.38
CA TYR A 265 -3.58 23.65 4.51
C TYR A 265 -3.20 23.36 3.05
N ALA A 266 -2.05 23.81 2.58
CA ALA A 266 -1.60 23.52 1.22
C ALA A 266 -1.26 22.04 1.00
N MET A 267 -1.02 21.30 2.08
CA MET A 267 -0.60 19.90 2.06
C MET A 267 -1.62 18.96 2.72
N LEU A 268 -2.89 19.32 2.72
CA LEU A 268 -3.95 18.56 3.41
C LEU A 268 -4.18 17.16 2.83
N ASN A 269 -3.81 16.91 1.61
CA ASN A 269 -4.03 15.62 0.97
C ASN A 269 -2.73 14.82 0.86
N ARG A 270 -2.33 14.23 1.97
CA ARG A 270 -1.09 13.45 2.12
C ARG A 270 -1.18 12.00 1.66
N PHE A 271 -2.34 11.60 1.17
CA PHE A 271 -2.61 10.24 0.71
C PHE A 271 -2.37 10.06 -0.77
N GLY A 272 -1.53 10.57 -1.36
CA GLY A 272 -1.19 10.42 -2.75
C GLY A 272 0.08 11.19 -2.96
N THR A 273 1.14 10.50 -3.03
CA THR A 273 2.39 11.07 -3.50
C THR A 273 2.19 11.55 -4.92
N PRO A 274 2.80 12.66 -5.30
CA PRO A 274 2.80 13.11 -6.67
C PRO A 274 3.21 12.02 -7.64
N GLY A 275 2.48 11.88 -8.73
CA GLY A 275 2.74 10.87 -9.76
C GLY A 275 3.90 11.24 -10.68
N MET A 276 4.26 10.30 -11.54
CA MET A 276 5.28 10.50 -12.58
C MET A 276 4.82 9.93 -13.90
N ALA A 277 5.33 10.49 -14.99
CA ALA A 277 5.19 9.95 -16.33
C ALA A 277 6.57 9.85 -17.00
N ILE A 278 6.75 8.81 -17.80
CA ILE A 278 7.97 8.56 -18.56
C ILE A 278 7.61 8.46 -20.03
N GLY A 279 8.40 9.08 -20.89
CA GLY A 279 8.23 9.02 -22.34
C GLY A 279 9.23 9.91 -23.06
N ASP A 280 9.56 9.56 -24.30
CA ASP A 280 10.40 10.38 -25.17
C ASP A 280 9.61 11.61 -25.63
N ILE A 281 9.86 12.77 -25.02
CA ILE A 281 9.12 14.00 -25.24
C ILE A 281 9.68 14.80 -26.43
N ASN A 282 10.99 14.71 -26.62
CA ASN A 282 11.71 15.52 -27.60
C ASN A 282 12.05 14.74 -28.89
N GLY A 283 11.67 13.47 -28.99
CA GLY A 283 11.87 12.61 -30.16
C GLY A 283 13.34 12.19 -30.37
N ASP A 284 14.16 12.16 -29.31
CA ASP A 284 15.60 11.82 -29.42
C ASP A 284 15.89 10.33 -29.18
N GLY A 285 14.87 9.54 -28.87
CA GLY A 285 14.94 8.10 -28.61
C GLY A 285 15.36 7.76 -27.18
N LEU A 286 15.36 8.72 -26.25
CA LEU A 286 15.64 8.53 -24.84
C LEU A 286 14.38 8.85 -24.02
N GLU A 287 14.17 8.08 -22.95
CA GLU A 287 13.02 8.30 -22.08
C GLU A 287 13.25 9.49 -21.14
N ASP A 288 12.37 10.47 -21.22
CA ASP A 288 12.31 11.64 -20.36
C ASP A 288 11.38 11.43 -19.16
N LEU A 289 11.46 12.26 -18.15
CA LEU A 289 10.73 12.12 -16.90
C LEU A 289 9.96 13.37 -16.53
N TYR A 290 8.64 13.26 -16.39
CA TYR A 290 7.80 14.28 -15.78
C TYR A 290 7.42 13.89 -14.34
N LEU A 291 7.64 14.80 -13.38
CA LEU A 291 7.31 14.62 -11.96
C LEU A 291 6.27 15.64 -11.52
N CYS A 292 5.11 15.16 -11.14
CA CYS A 292 4.13 15.94 -10.40
C CYS A 292 4.68 16.33 -9.02
N GLN A 293 4.18 17.42 -8.45
CA GLN A 293 4.59 17.91 -7.13
C GLN A 293 3.39 18.35 -6.30
N GLU A 294 3.62 18.44 -4.99
CA GLU A 294 2.68 18.98 -4.03
C GLU A 294 2.37 20.46 -4.29
N PRO A 295 1.20 20.96 -3.87
CA PRO A 295 0.80 22.35 -4.11
C PRO A 295 1.82 23.36 -3.57
N GLY A 296 2.18 24.33 -4.40
CA GLY A 296 3.18 25.36 -4.12
C GLY A 296 4.62 24.94 -4.45
N ILE A 297 4.84 23.72 -4.90
CA ILE A 297 6.13 23.21 -5.34
C ILE A 297 6.07 22.98 -6.86
N PRO A 298 7.01 23.55 -7.67
CA PRO A 298 6.95 23.42 -9.11
C PRO A 298 7.10 21.96 -9.59
N ASN A 299 6.21 21.52 -10.50
CA ASN A 299 6.39 20.28 -11.24
C ASN A 299 7.74 20.28 -11.98
N LYS A 300 8.23 19.09 -12.30
CA LYS A 300 9.54 18.94 -12.94
C LYS A 300 9.46 18.12 -14.22
N LEU A 301 10.12 18.64 -15.25
CA LEU A 301 10.40 17.92 -16.48
C LEU A 301 11.92 17.76 -16.60
N PHE A 302 12.37 16.53 -16.72
CA PHE A 302 13.77 16.19 -16.91
C PHE A 302 13.96 15.50 -18.25
N LEU A 303 14.79 16.09 -19.11
CA LEU A 303 15.19 15.46 -20.35
C LEU A 303 16.45 14.61 -20.14
N GLN A 304 16.43 13.40 -20.69
CA GLN A 304 17.57 12.48 -20.58
C GLN A 304 18.68 12.85 -21.58
N ASN A 305 19.91 12.89 -21.10
CA ASN A 305 21.10 13.05 -21.92
C ASN A 305 21.63 11.68 -22.35
N LYS A 306 22.35 11.63 -23.47
CA LYS A 306 23.02 10.41 -23.99
C LYS A 306 23.97 9.72 -23.02
N ASN A 307 24.46 10.43 -21.99
CA ASN A 307 25.31 9.86 -20.95
C ASN A 307 24.52 9.30 -19.75
N GLY A 308 23.19 9.25 -19.83
CA GLY A 308 22.28 8.74 -18.79
C GLY A 308 21.99 9.73 -17.66
N THR A 309 22.50 10.96 -17.70
CA THR A 309 22.11 12.01 -16.74
C THR A 309 20.83 12.71 -17.19
N LEU A 310 20.16 13.37 -16.26
CA LEU A 310 18.92 14.12 -16.53
C LEU A 310 19.18 15.64 -16.44
N LYS A 311 18.53 16.42 -17.31
CA LYS A 311 18.57 17.89 -17.32
C LYS A 311 17.21 18.45 -16.98
N ASP A 312 17.08 19.27 -15.93
CA ASP A 312 15.85 20.02 -15.63
C ASP A 312 15.55 21.03 -16.75
N SER A 313 14.50 20.78 -17.48
CA SER A 313 13.99 21.60 -18.58
C SER A 313 12.60 22.16 -18.30
N SER A 314 12.10 22.07 -17.06
CA SER A 314 10.73 22.42 -16.67
C SER A 314 10.32 23.82 -17.09
N LYS A 315 11.19 24.82 -16.83
CA LYS A 315 10.95 26.24 -17.20
C LYS A 315 11.01 26.49 -18.70
N GLU A 316 11.96 25.82 -19.37
CA GLU A 316 12.12 25.92 -20.82
C GLU A 316 10.84 25.41 -21.54
N TRP A 317 10.31 24.30 -21.04
CA TRP A 317 9.08 23.67 -21.56
C TRP A 317 7.79 24.24 -20.95
N LYS A 318 7.86 25.21 -20.02
CA LYS A 318 6.72 25.89 -19.39
C LYS A 318 5.75 24.96 -18.66
N VAL A 319 6.28 23.94 -18.02
CA VAL A 319 5.50 22.92 -17.28
C VAL A 319 5.85 22.86 -15.79
N ASP A 320 6.52 23.88 -15.29
CA ASP A 320 6.83 24.08 -13.87
C ASP A 320 5.64 24.62 -13.07
N TRP A 321 4.46 24.01 -13.29
CA TRP A 321 3.22 24.39 -12.63
C TRP A 321 3.30 24.10 -11.14
N ILE A 322 2.62 24.91 -10.32
CA ILE A 322 2.67 24.86 -8.85
C ILE A 322 1.37 24.39 -8.21
N GLU A 323 0.40 24.01 -9.02
CA GLU A 323 -0.89 23.45 -8.59
C GLU A 323 -0.68 22.02 -8.07
N ASP A 324 -1.59 21.59 -7.16
CA ASP A 324 -1.63 20.23 -6.62
C ASP A 324 -1.78 19.21 -7.74
N SER A 325 -0.68 18.61 -8.16
CA SER A 325 -0.57 17.70 -9.32
C SER A 325 -0.38 16.27 -8.83
N ARG A 326 -1.24 15.34 -9.32
CA ARG A 326 -1.38 14.00 -8.77
C ARG A 326 -0.95 12.88 -9.69
N SER A 327 -1.22 13.03 -10.97
CA SER A 327 -0.93 12.03 -11.98
C SER A 327 -0.63 12.73 -13.29
N ALA A 328 0.19 12.11 -14.12
CA ALA A 328 0.48 12.62 -15.46
C ALA A 328 0.52 11.48 -16.47
N LEU A 329 0.19 11.80 -17.72
CA LEU A 329 0.37 10.94 -18.89
C LEU A 329 1.18 11.68 -19.94
N LEU A 330 2.05 10.96 -20.63
CA LEU A 330 2.77 11.40 -21.82
C LEU A 330 2.30 10.52 -22.98
N VAL A 331 1.33 11.01 -23.74
CA VAL A 331 0.59 10.26 -24.76
C VAL A 331 0.35 11.11 -25.99
N ASP A 332 0.30 10.50 -27.17
CA ASP A 332 -0.03 11.16 -28.44
C ASP A 332 -1.56 11.23 -28.58
N LEU A 333 -2.15 12.41 -28.34
CA LEU A 333 -3.60 12.61 -28.30
C LEU A 333 -4.20 12.97 -29.67
N ASP A 334 -3.40 13.47 -30.59
CA ASP A 334 -3.85 13.89 -31.89
C ASP A 334 -3.25 13.07 -33.04
N ASN A 335 -2.50 12.03 -32.75
CA ASN A 335 -1.84 11.12 -33.66
C ASN A 335 -0.88 11.86 -34.64
N ASP A 336 -0.12 12.83 -34.10
CA ASP A 336 0.91 13.55 -34.89
C ASP A 336 2.32 12.99 -34.68
N GLY A 337 2.47 12.07 -33.74
CA GLY A 337 3.68 11.30 -33.46
C GLY A 337 4.52 11.85 -32.32
N ASP A 338 4.12 12.97 -31.69
CA ASP A 338 4.79 13.45 -30.47
C ASP A 338 3.94 13.27 -29.19
N ARG A 339 4.55 13.43 -28.03
CA ARG A 339 3.90 13.15 -26.76
C ARG A 339 3.30 14.41 -26.17
N ASP A 340 1.97 14.45 -26.08
CA ASP A 340 1.24 15.45 -25.31
C ASP A 340 1.33 15.15 -23.80
N LEU A 341 1.07 16.16 -22.98
CA LEU A 341 1.09 16.08 -21.53
C LEU A 341 -0.32 16.27 -20.96
N VAL A 342 -0.80 15.26 -20.25
CA VAL A 342 -2.04 15.35 -19.47
C VAL A 342 -1.69 15.31 -18.00
N VAL A 343 -2.16 16.27 -17.20
CA VAL A 343 -1.91 16.32 -15.76
C VAL A 343 -3.22 16.40 -15.00
N ALA A 344 -3.44 15.43 -14.12
CA ALA A 344 -4.49 15.47 -13.13
C ALA A 344 -4.09 16.42 -12.00
N MET A 345 -4.82 17.50 -11.87
CA MET A 345 -4.68 18.48 -10.80
C MET A 345 -5.92 18.45 -9.91
N TYR A 346 -5.81 19.02 -8.73
CA TYR A 346 -6.96 19.12 -7.83
C TYR A 346 -8.13 19.86 -8.50
N GLY A 347 -9.18 19.13 -8.82
CA GLY A 347 -10.40 19.65 -9.43
C GLY A 347 -10.36 19.90 -10.94
N ASN A 348 -9.25 19.61 -11.63
CA ASN A 348 -9.10 19.84 -13.05
C ASN A 348 -8.19 18.80 -13.71
N ILE A 349 -8.38 18.61 -15.01
CA ILE A 349 -7.41 17.94 -15.89
C ILE A 349 -6.85 19.01 -16.82
N VAL A 350 -5.54 19.16 -16.85
CA VAL A 350 -4.84 20.06 -17.76
C VAL A 350 -4.27 19.26 -18.92
N ILE A 351 -4.57 19.68 -20.14
CA ILE A 351 -4.04 19.10 -21.37
C ILE A 351 -3.14 20.13 -22.04
N ALA A 352 -1.93 19.72 -22.31
CA ALA A 352 -0.94 20.55 -22.97
C ALA A 352 -0.35 19.81 -24.18
N SER A 353 -0.48 20.41 -25.33
CA SER A 353 0.01 19.85 -26.59
C SER A 353 1.51 20.12 -26.78
N ASN A 354 2.18 19.10 -27.30
CA ASN A 354 3.54 19.20 -27.85
C ASN A 354 3.40 19.24 -29.38
N GLU A 355 3.80 20.31 -30.03
CA GLU A 355 3.71 20.40 -31.49
C GLU A 355 5.08 20.13 -32.13
N GLY A 356 5.68 18.96 -31.96
CA GLY A 356 6.96 18.52 -32.52
C GLY A 356 8.01 19.63 -32.63
N ASN A 357 9.25 19.44 -32.70
CA ASN A 357 10.30 20.47 -32.84
C ASN A 357 10.21 21.71 -31.92
N LYS A 358 9.20 21.82 -31.06
CA LYS A 358 9.06 22.87 -30.05
C LYS A 358 9.72 22.40 -28.75
N THR A 359 10.24 23.36 -28.03
CA THR A 359 10.87 23.16 -26.72
C THR A 359 9.92 23.61 -25.62
N ARG A 360 8.60 23.42 -25.81
CA ARG A 360 7.58 23.85 -24.85
C ARG A 360 6.25 23.18 -25.12
N TYR A 361 5.51 22.91 -24.06
CA TYR A 361 4.10 22.61 -24.10
C TYR A 361 3.24 23.86 -24.17
N GLU A 362 2.11 23.78 -24.85
CA GLU A 362 1.07 24.80 -24.84
C GLU A 362 -0.21 24.20 -24.26
N ILE A 363 -0.78 24.82 -23.21
CA ILE A 363 -2.06 24.39 -22.63
C ILE A 363 -3.14 24.62 -23.67
N VAL A 364 -3.81 23.55 -24.10
CA VAL A 364 -4.85 23.57 -25.11
C VAL A 364 -6.24 23.39 -24.49
N ASP A 365 -6.33 22.71 -23.34
CA ASP A 365 -7.60 22.54 -22.64
C ASP A 365 -7.40 22.42 -21.11
N VAL A 366 -8.43 22.81 -20.35
CA VAL A 366 -8.54 22.62 -18.91
C VAL A 366 -9.95 22.13 -18.61
N ILE A 367 -10.09 20.85 -18.31
CA ILE A 367 -11.35 20.19 -18.08
C ILE A 367 -11.66 20.19 -16.56
N PRO A 368 -12.68 20.95 -16.09
CA PRO A 368 -13.07 20.94 -14.69
C PRO A 368 -13.69 19.58 -14.31
N THR A 369 -13.17 18.94 -13.29
CA THR A 369 -13.76 17.73 -12.72
C THR A 369 -14.62 18.04 -11.51
N GLY A 370 -14.31 19.14 -10.80
CA GLY A 370 -14.98 19.50 -9.56
C GLY A 370 -14.73 18.52 -8.39
N GLU A 371 -13.86 17.52 -8.62
CA GLU A 371 -13.54 16.47 -7.66
C GLU A 371 -12.01 16.31 -7.52
N SER A 372 -11.57 15.68 -6.43
CA SER A 372 -10.15 15.41 -6.20
C SER A 372 -9.68 14.24 -7.06
N THR A 373 -9.06 14.55 -8.17
CA THR A 373 -8.46 13.55 -9.06
C THR A 373 -7.30 12.82 -8.37
N SER A 374 -7.13 11.53 -8.60
CA SER A 374 -6.07 10.69 -8.02
C SER A 374 -5.13 10.12 -9.08
N SER A 375 -5.67 9.56 -10.14
CA SER A 375 -4.87 8.98 -11.22
C SER A 375 -5.57 9.06 -12.58
N LEU A 376 -4.77 8.89 -13.63
CA LEU A 376 -5.18 8.86 -15.02
C LEU A 376 -4.78 7.52 -15.65
N SER A 377 -5.62 7.04 -16.56
CA SER A 377 -5.30 5.90 -17.42
C SER A 377 -5.86 6.15 -18.82
N ALA A 378 -5.13 5.78 -19.87
CA ALA A 378 -5.53 6.02 -21.25
C ALA A 378 -5.65 4.71 -22.04
N ALA A 379 -6.68 4.62 -22.88
CA ALA A 379 -6.87 3.57 -23.87
C ALA A 379 -7.82 4.07 -24.97
N ASP A 380 -7.77 3.49 -26.13
CA ASP A 380 -8.77 3.64 -27.21
C ASP A 380 -9.91 2.65 -26.91
N TYR A 381 -10.87 3.07 -26.04
CA TYR A 381 -11.89 2.15 -25.53
C TYR A 381 -12.96 1.80 -26.58
N ASP A 382 -13.18 2.64 -27.59
CA ASP A 382 -14.18 2.40 -28.62
C ASP A 382 -13.58 2.13 -30.01
N LEU A 383 -12.26 1.88 -30.05
CA LEU A 383 -11.48 1.47 -31.20
C LEU A 383 -11.60 2.48 -32.40
N ASP A 384 -11.74 3.78 -32.08
CA ASP A 384 -11.80 4.83 -33.11
C ASP A 384 -10.42 5.37 -33.52
N GLY A 385 -9.34 4.82 -32.94
CA GLY A 385 -7.95 5.16 -33.24
C GLY A 385 -7.42 6.33 -32.41
N LYS A 386 -8.13 6.80 -31.40
CA LYS A 386 -7.70 7.90 -30.53
C LYS A 386 -7.67 7.45 -29.08
N LEU A 387 -6.71 7.96 -28.32
CA LEU A 387 -6.59 7.63 -26.90
C LEU A 387 -7.59 8.44 -26.06
N ASP A 388 -8.44 7.74 -25.35
CA ASP A 388 -9.39 8.26 -24.37
C ASP A 388 -8.78 8.23 -22.97
N ILE A 389 -9.34 9.01 -22.03
CA ILE A 389 -8.78 9.16 -20.70
C ILE A 389 -9.81 8.76 -19.64
N TYR A 390 -9.45 7.79 -18.80
CA TYR A 390 -10.18 7.51 -17.57
C TYR A 390 -9.53 8.24 -16.39
N VAL A 391 -10.36 8.91 -15.58
CA VAL A 391 -9.96 9.75 -14.46
C VAL A 391 -10.50 9.14 -13.17
N CYS A 392 -9.62 8.66 -12.30
CA CYS A 392 -9.99 8.25 -10.96
C CYS A 392 -10.10 9.47 -10.02
N CYS A 393 -11.09 9.44 -9.13
CA CYS A 393 -11.31 10.47 -8.13
C CYS A 393 -11.38 9.83 -6.73
N TYR A 394 -10.71 10.46 -5.74
CA TYR A 394 -10.58 9.86 -4.41
C TYR A 394 -11.40 10.55 -3.34
N ALA A 395 -11.37 11.86 -3.25
CA ALA A 395 -12.05 12.63 -2.21
C ALA A 395 -12.94 13.73 -2.81
N PRO A 396 -14.11 14.04 -2.21
CA PRO A 396 -14.98 15.10 -2.69
C PRO A 396 -14.30 16.47 -2.61
N ASN A 397 -14.38 17.24 -3.70
CA ASN A 397 -13.78 18.57 -3.79
C ASN A 397 -14.74 19.66 -3.23
N LYS A 398 -15.06 19.62 -1.94
CA LYS A 398 -15.83 20.69 -1.34
C LYS A 398 -14.97 21.54 -0.45
N SER A 399 -14.74 22.77 -0.85
CA SER A 399 -13.97 23.78 -0.09
C SER A 399 -14.53 24.10 1.31
N SER A 400 -15.79 23.72 1.59
CA SER A 400 -16.38 23.75 2.94
C SER A 400 -16.01 22.53 3.78
N ASP A 401 -15.46 21.51 3.21
CA ASP A 401 -15.25 20.20 3.81
C ASP A 401 -13.77 19.90 4.16
N ALA A 402 -12.86 20.84 3.99
CA ALA A 402 -11.58 20.80 4.72
C ALA A 402 -11.80 20.67 6.24
N ALA A 403 -12.94 21.19 6.75
CA ALA A 403 -13.47 20.86 8.06
C ALA A 403 -14.08 19.44 8.12
N ALA A 404 -14.55 18.86 7.03
CA ALA A 404 -15.18 17.54 7.01
C ALA A 404 -14.18 16.40 6.96
N ILE A 405 -12.97 16.62 6.42
CA ILE A 405 -11.85 15.69 6.61
C ILE A 405 -11.42 15.66 8.09
N GLN A 406 -11.51 16.79 8.79
CA GLN A 406 -11.41 16.82 10.27
C GLN A 406 -12.67 16.24 10.97
N THR A 407 -13.78 16.14 10.26
CA THR A 407 -15.06 15.63 10.75
C THR A 407 -15.53 14.36 10.03
N ILE A 408 -14.64 13.50 9.58
CA ILE A 408 -14.99 12.11 9.18
C ILE A 408 -15.74 11.39 10.33
N GLY A 409 -15.74 11.95 11.53
CA GLY A 409 -16.53 11.49 12.67
C GLY A 409 -17.86 12.21 12.95
N ALA A 410 -18.22 13.32 12.27
CA ALA A 410 -19.29 14.19 12.77
C ALA A 410 -20.40 14.58 11.80
N THR A 411 -20.35 14.31 10.51
CA THR A 411 -21.42 14.66 9.59
C THR A 411 -22.19 13.44 9.07
N ALA A 412 -23.46 13.60 8.94
CA ALA A 412 -24.59 12.71 8.73
C ALA A 412 -24.54 11.68 7.57
N ARG A 413 -23.42 11.45 6.94
CA ARG A 413 -23.22 10.35 5.99
C ARG A 413 -22.40 9.27 6.67
N ARG A 414 -23.00 8.11 6.91
CA ARG A 414 -22.31 6.94 7.46
C ARG A 414 -21.20 6.51 6.51
N PHE A 415 -19.97 6.68 6.92
CA PHE A 415 -18.81 6.11 6.23
C PHE A 415 -18.70 4.62 6.57
N VAL A 416 -18.67 3.76 5.57
CA VAL A 416 -18.64 2.31 5.74
C VAL A 416 -17.30 1.78 5.23
N TYR A 417 -16.31 1.76 6.08
CA TYR A 417 -14.93 1.36 5.75
C TYR A 417 -14.75 0.14 4.83
N HIS A 418 -15.63 -0.82 4.94
CA HIS A 418 -15.50 -2.10 4.25
C HIS A 418 -16.34 -2.20 2.97
N ASP A 419 -17.13 -1.19 2.64
CA ASP A 419 -17.97 -1.17 1.43
C ASP A 419 -18.62 0.21 1.23
N ASP A 420 -17.79 1.22 1.02
CA ASP A 420 -18.27 2.58 0.80
C ASP A 420 -18.55 2.86 -0.69
N ASN A 421 -19.66 3.54 -0.97
CA ASN A 421 -20.08 3.97 -2.30
C ASN A 421 -20.64 5.39 -2.24
N ASN A 422 -19.95 6.27 -1.53
CA ASN A 422 -20.33 7.68 -1.30
C ASN A 422 -19.20 8.66 -1.67
N GLY A 423 -18.17 8.15 -2.33
CA GLY A 423 -17.05 8.91 -2.84
C GLY A 423 -17.43 9.80 -4.04
N PRO A 424 -16.44 10.47 -4.62
CA PRO A 424 -16.61 11.22 -5.85
C PRO A 424 -16.88 10.29 -7.05
N GLU A 425 -17.36 10.88 -8.12
CA GLU A 425 -17.56 10.19 -9.40
C GLU A 425 -16.26 10.18 -10.20
N ASN A 426 -15.91 9.05 -10.81
CA ASN A 426 -14.84 8.97 -11.80
C ASN A 426 -15.36 9.39 -13.16
N PHE A 427 -14.47 9.73 -14.09
CA PHE A 427 -14.84 10.23 -15.42
C PHE A 427 -14.20 9.40 -16.53
N LEU A 428 -14.97 9.15 -17.58
CA LEU A 428 -14.46 8.71 -18.88
C LEU A 428 -14.56 9.89 -19.86
N LEU A 429 -13.42 10.35 -20.34
CA LEU A 429 -13.28 11.45 -21.27
C LEU A 429 -12.96 10.89 -22.66
N LYS A 430 -13.92 10.95 -23.57
CA LYS A 430 -13.72 10.55 -24.96
C LYS A 430 -12.94 11.62 -25.70
N ASN A 431 -11.94 11.19 -26.45
CA ASN A 431 -11.16 12.04 -27.31
C ASN A 431 -11.93 12.34 -28.63
N GLU A 432 -12.32 13.58 -28.81
CA GLU A 432 -13.00 14.09 -30.02
C GLU A 432 -12.09 14.96 -30.87
N THR A 433 -10.76 14.79 -30.79
CA THR A 433 -9.78 15.51 -31.60
C THR A 433 -10.16 15.42 -33.07
N ASP A 434 -10.23 16.56 -33.73
CA ASP A 434 -10.68 16.68 -35.12
C ASP A 434 -9.56 16.43 -36.15
N SER A 435 -9.90 16.40 -37.41
CA SER A 435 -8.93 16.22 -38.51
C SER A 435 -7.94 17.38 -38.66
N ALA A 436 -8.19 18.51 -38.00
CA ALA A 436 -7.28 19.64 -37.93
C ALA A 436 -6.32 19.57 -36.74
N LYS A 437 -6.32 18.43 -36.02
CA LYS A 437 -5.50 18.20 -34.84
C LYS A 437 -5.84 19.10 -33.64
N THR A 438 -7.09 19.58 -33.59
CA THR A 438 -7.58 20.36 -32.46
C THR A 438 -7.99 19.38 -31.34
N ILE A 439 -7.17 19.26 -30.32
CA ILE A 439 -7.43 18.36 -29.19
C ILE A 439 -8.67 18.83 -28.43
N SER A 440 -9.62 17.91 -28.27
CA SER A 440 -10.83 18.16 -27.47
C SER A 440 -11.37 16.87 -26.85
N PHE A 441 -11.98 17.01 -25.70
CA PHE A 441 -12.52 15.87 -24.96
C PHE A 441 -13.97 16.11 -24.53
N ARG A 442 -14.75 15.03 -24.52
CA ARG A 442 -16.13 15.04 -24.02
C ARG A 442 -16.32 13.99 -22.92
N ASN A 443 -16.92 14.38 -21.82
CA ASN A 443 -17.29 13.45 -20.75
C ASN A 443 -18.44 12.54 -21.18
N VAL A 444 -18.18 11.25 -21.31
CA VAL A 444 -19.12 10.22 -21.76
C VAL A 444 -19.50 9.22 -20.66
N THR A 445 -19.13 9.49 -19.42
CA THR A 445 -19.35 8.61 -18.27
C THR A 445 -20.78 8.09 -18.16
N ASN A 446 -21.78 8.96 -18.35
CA ASN A 446 -23.18 8.58 -18.24
C ASN A 446 -23.73 7.87 -19.49
N GLU A 447 -23.08 8.01 -20.63
CA GLU A 447 -23.54 7.48 -21.92
C GLU A 447 -23.10 6.03 -22.11
N THR A 448 -21.93 5.66 -21.56
CA THR A 448 -21.27 4.40 -21.78
C THR A 448 -21.61 3.32 -20.74
N GLY A 449 -22.38 3.65 -19.69
CA GLY A 449 -22.73 2.72 -18.61
C GLY A 449 -21.66 2.57 -17.52
N ILE A 450 -20.48 3.18 -17.68
CA ILE A 450 -19.36 3.09 -16.73
C ILE A 450 -19.65 3.80 -15.40
N ASN A 451 -20.75 4.57 -15.31
CA ASN A 451 -21.18 5.22 -14.07
C ASN A 451 -21.86 4.27 -13.07
N THR A 452 -22.06 3.00 -13.41
CA THR A 452 -22.59 1.98 -12.49
C THR A 452 -21.58 1.69 -11.39
N ASN A 453 -21.96 1.83 -10.12
CA ASN A 453 -21.07 1.68 -8.95
C ASN A 453 -19.85 2.64 -8.93
N ASN A 454 -19.91 3.74 -9.63
CA ASN A 454 -18.81 4.64 -9.92
C ASN A 454 -18.58 5.73 -8.84
N ARG A 455 -19.11 5.55 -7.61
CA ARG A 455 -18.94 6.50 -6.50
C ARG A 455 -18.16 5.89 -5.35
N ARG A 456 -17.03 5.29 -5.72
CA ARG A 456 -16.09 4.71 -4.76
C ARG A 456 -14.89 5.63 -4.58
N TRP A 457 -14.05 5.33 -3.62
CA TRP A 457 -12.82 6.08 -3.36
C TRP A 457 -11.70 5.49 -4.21
N SER A 458 -11.64 5.90 -5.48
CA SER A 458 -10.79 5.25 -6.48
C SER A 458 -9.38 5.82 -6.48
N PHE A 459 -8.36 4.95 -6.38
CA PHE A 459 -6.96 5.35 -6.47
C PHE A 459 -6.36 5.10 -7.84
N SER A 460 -6.68 3.99 -8.48
CA SER A 460 -6.02 3.56 -9.70
C SER A 460 -6.96 2.81 -10.61
N ALA A 461 -6.72 2.90 -11.90
CA ALA A 461 -7.40 2.11 -12.91
C ALA A 461 -6.40 1.60 -13.95
N SER A 462 -6.69 0.45 -14.54
CA SER A 462 -5.86 -0.15 -15.59
C SER A 462 -6.73 -0.83 -16.61
N TRP A 463 -6.41 -0.56 -17.88
CA TRP A 463 -7.05 -1.16 -19.04
C TRP A 463 -6.38 -2.48 -19.41
N GLU A 464 -7.17 -3.46 -19.80
CA GLU A 464 -6.71 -4.74 -20.35
C GLU A 464 -7.88 -5.46 -21.03
N ASP A 465 -7.65 -6.17 -22.11
CA ASP A 465 -8.61 -7.09 -22.73
C ASP A 465 -8.55 -8.45 -21.97
N PHE A 466 -9.30 -8.55 -20.85
CA PHE A 466 -9.17 -9.71 -19.97
C PHE A 466 -9.89 -10.96 -20.49
N ASP A 467 -10.89 -10.81 -21.36
CA ASP A 467 -11.69 -11.94 -21.92
C ASP A 467 -11.36 -12.25 -23.37
N ILE A 468 -10.41 -11.51 -23.96
CA ILE A 468 -9.81 -11.72 -25.30
C ILE A 468 -10.87 -11.56 -26.40
N ASP A 469 -11.75 -10.57 -26.25
CA ASP A 469 -12.75 -10.24 -27.28
C ASP A 469 -12.31 -9.09 -28.19
N GLY A 470 -11.21 -8.42 -27.88
CA GLY A 470 -10.58 -7.35 -28.66
C GLY A 470 -10.93 -5.94 -28.19
N ASP A 471 -11.80 -5.80 -27.21
CA ASP A 471 -12.20 -4.51 -26.63
C ASP A 471 -11.43 -4.26 -25.31
N PRO A 472 -10.85 -3.07 -25.07
CA PRO A 472 -10.21 -2.79 -23.79
C PRO A 472 -11.22 -2.71 -22.64
N ASP A 473 -11.05 -3.56 -21.62
CA ASP A 473 -11.81 -3.55 -20.36
C ASP A 473 -11.12 -2.72 -19.30
N LEU A 474 -11.83 -2.33 -18.24
CA LEU A 474 -11.28 -1.46 -17.21
C LEU A 474 -11.45 -2.04 -15.81
N TYR A 475 -10.34 -2.25 -15.10
CA TYR A 475 -10.37 -2.51 -13.66
C TYR A 475 -10.06 -1.26 -12.85
N VAL A 476 -10.87 -0.99 -11.81
CA VAL A 476 -10.73 0.18 -10.93
C VAL A 476 -10.52 -0.28 -9.49
N ALA A 477 -9.38 0.10 -8.91
CA ALA A 477 -9.04 -0.17 -7.51
C ALA A 477 -9.55 0.94 -6.59
N ASN A 478 -10.29 0.53 -5.56
CA ASN A 478 -10.95 1.40 -4.60
C ASN A 478 -10.44 1.15 -3.18
N ASP A 479 -10.20 2.22 -2.42
CA ASP A 479 -9.66 2.12 -1.06
C ASP A 479 -10.67 1.50 -0.08
N TYR A 480 -11.87 2.02 0.00
CA TYR A 480 -12.84 1.62 1.02
C TYR A 480 -13.93 0.70 0.48
N GLY A 481 -13.55 -0.49 0.01
CA GLY A 481 -14.54 -1.46 -0.38
C GLY A 481 -14.25 -2.17 -1.69
N ARG A 482 -15.33 -2.44 -2.43
CA ARG A 482 -15.28 -3.28 -3.61
C ARG A 482 -14.68 -2.55 -4.80
N ASN A 483 -13.80 -3.24 -5.51
CA ASN A 483 -13.28 -2.81 -6.80
C ASN A 483 -14.30 -3.08 -7.92
N ASN A 484 -14.13 -2.42 -9.05
CA ASN A 484 -14.96 -2.61 -10.23
C ASN A 484 -14.14 -3.27 -11.35
N LEU A 485 -14.76 -4.15 -12.11
CA LEU A 485 -14.29 -4.63 -13.40
C LEU A 485 -15.37 -4.31 -14.42
N TYR A 486 -15.15 -3.30 -15.23
CA TYR A 486 -16.05 -2.89 -16.30
C TYR A 486 -15.66 -3.62 -17.56
N ARG A 487 -16.45 -4.64 -17.94
CA ARG A 487 -16.33 -5.27 -19.24
C ARG A 487 -16.88 -4.34 -20.31
N ASN A 488 -16.12 -4.18 -21.36
CA ASN A 488 -16.48 -3.38 -22.52
C ASN A 488 -17.16 -4.27 -23.57
N ASP A 489 -18.33 -3.90 -23.99
CA ASP A 489 -19.05 -4.56 -25.07
C ASP A 489 -19.24 -3.53 -26.21
N GLY A 490 -18.19 -3.24 -27.00
CA GLY A 490 -18.22 -2.28 -28.11
C GLY A 490 -18.49 -0.85 -27.67
N GLY A 491 -17.80 -0.34 -26.66
CA GLY A 491 -17.93 1.01 -26.10
C GLY A 491 -19.03 1.16 -25.05
N THR A 492 -19.66 0.06 -24.64
CA THR A 492 -20.66 0.04 -23.55
C THR A 492 -20.19 -0.84 -22.42
N PHE A 493 -20.10 -0.30 -21.23
CA PHE A 493 -19.52 -0.97 -20.07
C PHE A 493 -20.56 -1.59 -19.14
N LYS A 494 -20.21 -2.77 -18.60
CA LYS A 494 -20.96 -3.48 -17.56
C LYS A 494 -20.02 -3.84 -16.42
N ASP A 495 -20.35 -3.47 -15.18
CA ASP A 495 -19.60 -3.93 -13.98
C ASP A 495 -19.86 -5.44 -13.77
N VAL A 496 -18.82 -6.25 -13.98
CA VAL A 496 -18.85 -7.72 -13.86
C VAL A 496 -17.98 -8.24 -12.69
N ALA A 497 -17.43 -7.34 -11.85
CA ALA A 497 -16.52 -7.70 -10.78
C ALA A 497 -17.12 -8.73 -9.81
N ALA A 498 -18.39 -8.55 -9.42
CA ALA A 498 -19.11 -9.49 -8.56
C ALA A 498 -19.34 -10.86 -9.22
N GLU A 499 -19.69 -10.86 -10.50
CA GLU A 499 -19.94 -12.06 -11.29
C GLU A 499 -18.68 -12.92 -11.43
N LEU A 500 -17.54 -12.25 -11.64
CA LEU A 500 -16.24 -12.90 -11.85
C LEU A 500 -15.43 -13.11 -10.56
N GLY A 501 -15.93 -12.63 -9.41
CA GLY A 501 -15.30 -12.84 -8.11
C GLY A 501 -14.05 -11.97 -7.86
N VAL A 502 -13.93 -10.81 -8.53
CA VAL A 502 -12.78 -9.90 -8.44
C VAL A 502 -13.10 -8.57 -7.78
N GLU A 503 -14.20 -8.47 -7.04
CA GLU A 503 -14.54 -7.23 -6.29
C GLU A 503 -13.48 -6.81 -5.28
N ASP A 504 -12.66 -7.73 -4.80
CA ASP A 504 -11.57 -7.52 -3.84
C ASP A 504 -11.88 -6.47 -2.77
N SER A 505 -12.79 -6.73 -1.87
CA SER A 505 -13.20 -5.77 -0.82
C SER A 505 -12.04 -5.42 0.14
N ALA A 506 -10.96 -4.87 -0.40
CA ALA A 506 -9.73 -4.50 0.30
C ALA A 506 -9.46 -2.99 0.16
N SER A 507 -8.29 -2.51 0.53
CA SER A 507 -7.84 -1.13 0.28
C SER A 507 -7.05 -1.08 -1.00
N GLY A 508 -7.74 -1.02 -2.14
CA GLY A 508 -7.09 -1.03 -3.46
C GLY A 508 -6.35 0.27 -3.76
N MET A 509 -5.02 0.19 -3.96
CA MET A 509 -4.16 1.34 -4.23
C MET A 509 -3.61 1.36 -5.66
N SER A 510 -3.36 0.20 -6.25
CA SER A 510 -2.76 0.07 -7.56
C SER A 510 -3.22 -1.21 -8.24
N VAL A 511 -3.23 -1.19 -9.56
CA VAL A 511 -3.63 -2.31 -10.42
C VAL A 511 -2.55 -2.55 -11.47
N THR A 512 -2.25 -3.81 -11.74
CA THR A 512 -1.41 -4.22 -12.87
C THR A 512 -1.85 -5.57 -13.41
N TRP A 513 -1.72 -5.75 -14.72
CA TRP A 513 -2.05 -6.97 -15.43
C TRP A 513 -0.79 -7.62 -15.99
N ALA A 514 -0.76 -8.93 -16.04
CA ALA A 514 0.22 -9.72 -16.77
C ALA A 514 -0.23 -11.17 -16.89
N ASP A 515 0.19 -11.85 -17.92
CA ASP A 515 0.14 -13.32 -18.01
C ASP A 515 1.33 -13.89 -17.22
N TYR A 516 1.18 -14.00 -15.87
CA TYR A 516 2.28 -14.39 -15.01
C TYR A 516 2.61 -15.88 -15.08
N ASP A 517 1.67 -16.72 -15.52
CA ASP A 517 1.87 -18.17 -15.62
C ASP A 517 1.97 -18.67 -17.08
N LEU A 518 2.00 -17.73 -18.04
CA LEU A 518 2.19 -17.95 -19.48
C LEU A 518 1.12 -18.88 -20.08
N ASP A 519 -0.13 -18.76 -19.60
CA ASP A 519 -1.27 -19.52 -20.15
C ASP A 519 -2.03 -18.78 -21.26
N GLY A 520 -1.59 -17.56 -21.61
CA GLY A 520 -2.15 -16.72 -22.67
C GLY A 520 -3.31 -15.83 -22.22
N ARG A 521 -3.57 -15.72 -20.91
CA ARG A 521 -4.59 -14.87 -20.30
C ARG A 521 -3.96 -13.85 -19.40
N GLN A 522 -4.50 -12.65 -19.38
CA GLN A 522 -4.02 -11.61 -18.49
C GLN A 522 -4.57 -11.84 -17.08
N ASP A 523 -3.66 -11.96 -16.13
CA ASP A 523 -3.94 -12.09 -14.70
C ASP A 523 -3.91 -10.73 -14.03
N LEU A 524 -4.63 -10.60 -12.92
CA LEU A 524 -4.84 -9.32 -12.24
C LEU A 524 -4.14 -9.28 -10.90
N TYR A 525 -3.28 -8.29 -10.67
CA TYR A 525 -2.71 -8.01 -9.36
C TYR A 525 -3.20 -6.66 -8.83
N VAL A 526 -3.65 -6.65 -7.57
CA VAL A 526 -4.11 -5.46 -6.86
C VAL A 526 -3.25 -5.25 -5.63
N SER A 527 -2.59 -4.10 -5.56
CA SER A 527 -1.91 -3.66 -4.35
C SER A 527 -2.90 -3.15 -3.32
N ASN A 528 -2.79 -3.65 -2.12
CA ASN A 528 -3.68 -3.33 -1.00
C ASN A 528 -2.88 -3.01 0.27
N MET A 529 -3.55 -2.43 1.25
CA MET A 529 -3.00 -2.23 2.58
C MET A 529 -2.94 -3.55 3.34
N PHE A 530 -1.82 -3.82 3.99
CA PHE A 530 -1.69 -4.84 5.04
C PHE A 530 -1.61 -4.18 6.41
N SER A 531 -2.40 -4.66 7.38
CA SER A 531 -2.33 -4.18 8.76
C SER A 531 -2.22 -5.35 9.74
N ALA A 532 -1.08 -5.45 10.42
CA ALA A 532 -0.89 -6.46 11.46
C ALA A 532 -1.78 -6.19 12.69
N ALA A 533 -1.92 -4.94 13.11
CA ALA A 533 -2.84 -4.56 14.20
C ALA A 533 -4.29 -4.87 13.81
N GLY A 534 -4.69 -4.49 12.58
CA GLY A 534 -5.99 -4.85 12.03
C GLY A 534 -6.23 -6.36 12.02
N SER A 535 -5.22 -7.17 11.64
CA SER A 535 -5.32 -8.64 11.66
C SER A 535 -5.57 -9.16 13.08
N ARG A 536 -4.83 -8.68 14.08
CA ARG A 536 -5.01 -9.06 15.48
C ARG A 536 -6.39 -8.67 16.02
N ILE A 537 -6.86 -7.45 15.72
CA ILE A 537 -8.14 -6.93 16.19
C ILE A 537 -9.31 -7.63 15.52
N THR A 538 -9.30 -7.79 14.19
CA THR A 538 -10.43 -8.36 13.45
C THR A 538 -10.60 -9.87 13.65
N SER A 539 -9.59 -10.56 14.16
CA SER A 539 -9.67 -11.97 14.55
C SER A 539 -10.40 -12.18 15.89
N GLN A 540 -10.46 -11.15 16.74
CA GLN A 540 -11.07 -11.26 18.07
C GLN A 540 -12.60 -11.43 17.99
N LYS A 541 -13.17 -12.15 18.96
CA LYS A 541 -14.63 -12.34 19.06
C LYS A 541 -15.38 -11.06 19.41
N GLU A 542 -14.70 -10.19 20.13
CA GLU A 542 -15.17 -8.89 20.60
C GLU A 542 -15.25 -7.86 19.48
N PHE A 543 -14.55 -8.10 18.37
CA PHE A 543 -14.60 -7.21 17.21
C PHE A 543 -15.96 -7.28 16.53
N LYS A 544 -16.71 -6.16 16.62
CA LYS A 544 -18.06 -6.02 16.04
C LYS A 544 -18.93 -7.26 16.30
N PRO A 545 -19.23 -7.60 17.57
CA PRO A 545 -19.91 -8.85 17.94
C PRO A 545 -21.28 -8.99 17.27
N ASP A 546 -21.96 -7.85 17.00
CA ASP A 546 -23.29 -7.79 16.38
C ASP A 546 -23.25 -7.75 14.84
N ALA A 547 -22.06 -7.68 14.22
CA ALA A 547 -21.95 -7.69 12.77
C ALA A 547 -22.13 -9.10 12.20
N ASP A 548 -22.78 -9.19 11.03
CA ASP A 548 -22.91 -10.43 10.29
C ASP A 548 -21.55 -10.99 9.83
N LEU A 549 -21.53 -12.29 9.48
CA LEU A 549 -20.31 -12.97 9.06
C LEU A 549 -19.71 -12.37 7.77
N GLY A 550 -20.54 -11.85 6.87
CA GLY A 550 -20.10 -11.21 5.63
C GLY A 550 -19.33 -9.93 5.91
N THR A 551 -19.87 -9.08 6.78
CA THR A 551 -19.21 -7.84 7.23
C THR A 551 -17.87 -8.14 7.91
N ARG A 552 -17.80 -9.13 8.81
CA ARG A 552 -16.52 -9.51 9.45
C ARG A 552 -15.50 -10.06 8.45
N LYS A 553 -15.94 -10.82 7.45
CA LYS A 553 -15.08 -11.31 6.36
C LYS A 553 -14.51 -10.15 5.54
N ARG A 554 -15.33 -9.12 5.22
CA ARG A 554 -14.86 -7.93 4.50
C ARG A 554 -13.80 -7.16 5.29
N PHE A 555 -13.98 -6.98 6.60
CA PHE A 555 -12.94 -6.35 7.43
C PHE A 555 -11.62 -7.14 7.44
N ARG A 556 -11.67 -8.46 7.51
CA ARG A 556 -10.47 -9.30 7.40
C ARG A 556 -9.83 -9.21 6.01
N ARG A 557 -10.67 -9.13 4.97
CA ARG A 557 -10.18 -8.93 3.61
C ARG A 557 -9.49 -7.58 3.46
N PHE A 558 -10.09 -6.53 4.00
CA PHE A 558 -9.61 -5.15 3.93
C PHE A 558 -8.17 -4.96 4.43
N ILE A 559 -7.72 -5.80 5.35
CA ILE A 559 -6.41 -5.70 6.00
C ILE A 559 -5.43 -6.81 5.61
N ARG A 560 -5.85 -7.72 4.73
CA ARG A 560 -5.07 -8.93 4.38
C ARG A 560 -3.82 -8.62 3.57
N GLY A 561 -3.80 -7.53 2.84
CA GLY A 561 -2.75 -7.18 1.89
C GLY A 561 -3.12 -7.47 0.45
N ASN A 562 -2.12 -7.61 -0.40
CA ASN A 562 -2.24 -7.66 -1.85
C ASN A 562 -2.98 -8.90 -2.36
N THR A 563 -3.52 -8.79 -3.56
CA THR A 563 -4.31 -9.84 -4.20
C THR A 563 -3.80 -10.14 -5.59
N LEU A 564 -3.62 -11.43 -5.87
CA LEU A 564 -3.36 -11.97 -7.21
C LEU A 564 -4.55 -12.82 -7.64
N PHE A 565 -5.23 -12.40 -8.65
CA PHE A 565 -6.31 -13.14 -9.30
C PHE A 565 -5.79 -13.76 -10.59
N ARG A 566 -5.71 -15.09 -10.61
CA ARG A 566 -5.42 -15.84 -11.82
C ARG A 566 -6.66 -15.89 -12.71
N ASN A 567 -6.53 -15.46 -13.95
CA ASN A 567 -7.57 -15.56 -14.96
C ASN A 567 -7.66 -16.98 -15.54
N THR A 568 -8.85 -17.52 -15.59
CA THR A 568 -9.10 -18.85 -16.15
C THR A 568 -10.29 -18.83 -17.11
N ALA A 569 -10.45 -19.84 -17.93
CA ALA A 569 -11.61 -19.96 -18.81
C ALA A 569 -12.97 -19.94 -18.08
N LYS A 570 -13.01 -19.98 -16.73
CA LYS A 570 -14.21 -19.99 -15.91
C LYS A 570 -14.35 -18.77 -15.00
N GLY A 571 -13.52 -17.76 -15.19
CA GLY A 571 -13.39 -16.57 -14.32
C GLY A 571 -12.11 -16.61 -13.49
N PHE A 572 -12.02 -15.73 -12.53
CA PHE A 572 -10.80 -15.51 -11.76
C PHE A 572 -10.74 -16.39 -10.48
N ILE A 573 -9.54 -16.76 -10.09
CA ILE A 573 -9.23 -17.49 -8.85
C ILE A 573 -8.22 -16.71 -8.05
N ASP A 574 -8.52 -16.42 -6.78
CA ASP A 574 -7.55 -15.80 -5.85
C ASP A 574 -6.42 -16.81 -5.52
N THR A 575 -5.23 -16.54 -6.04
CA THR A 575 -4.03 -17.34 -5.83
C THR A 575 -3.00 -16.67 -4.92
N SER A 576 -3.34 -15.54 -4.31
CA SER A 576 -2.43 -14.67 -3.56
C SER A 576 -1.63 -15.39 -2.48
N GLU A 577 -2.30 -16.25 -1.69
CA GLU A 577 -1.64 -16.98 -0.60
C GLU A 577 -0.76 -18.10 -1.13
N SER A 578 -1.24 -18.87 -2.11
CA SER A 578 -0.46 -19.96 -2.70
C SER A 578 0.76 -19.47 -3.50
N ALA A 579 0.66 -18.30 -4.11
CA ALA A 579 1.76 -17.62 -4.79
C ALA A 579 2.69 -16.86 -3.83
N GLY A 580 2.30 -16.68 -2.55
CA GLY A 580 3.12 -15.98 -1.55
C GLY A 580 3.26 -14.48 -1.76
N VAL A 581 2.29 -13.83 -2.42
CA VAL A 581 2.38 -12.42 -2.84
C VAL A 581 1.45 -11.46 -2.07
N THR A 582 0.86 -11.90 -0.96
CA THR A 582 -0.04 -11.07 -0.14
C THR A 582 0.68 -9.95 0.60
N MET A 583 1.95 -10.16 0.99
CA MET A 583 2.68 -9.25 1.84
C MET A 583 3.35 -8.13 1.05
N GLY A 584 2.70 -6.99 0.98
CA GLY A 584 3.25 -5.75 0.43
C GLY A 584 3.27 -4.61 1.44
N ARG A 585 2.88 -4.84 2.69
CA ARG A 585 2.67 -3.81 3.73
C ARG A 585 1.63 -2.78 3.25
N TRP A 586 1.96 -1.47 3.30
CA TRP A 586 1.18 -0.43 2.63
C TRP A 586 1.71 -0.30 1.21
N ALA A 587 1.12 -1.05 0.30
CA ALA A 587 1.55 -1.15 -1.09
C ALA A 587 0.82 -0.09 -1.93
N TRP A 588 1.53 0.96 -2.33
CA TRP A 588 0.98 2.08 -3.10
C TRP A 588 1.05 1.87 -4.60
N GLY A 589 2.03 1.14 -5.08
CA GLY A 589 2.21 0.87 -6.49
C GLY A 589 2.73 -0.53 -6.75
N SER A 590 2.32 -1.12 -7.86
CA SER A 590 2.83 -2.41 -8.31
C SER A 590 2.96 -2.43 -9.82
N ARG A 591 3.90 -3.24 -10.29
CA ARG A 591 4.10 -3.53 -11.70
C ARG A 591 4.58 -4.95 -11.89
N PHE A 592 4.06 -5.58 -12.92
CA PHE A 592 4.72 -6.72 -13.52
C PHE A 592 5.75 -6.24 -14.54
N VAL A 593 6.92 -6.82 -14.51
CA VAL A 593 8.04 -6.51 -15.42
C VAL A 593 9.04 -7.66 -15.40
N ASP A 594 9.58 -8.05 -16.55
CA ASP A 594 10.68 -9.01 -16.64
C ASP A 594 12.02 -8.30 -16.34
N LEU A 595 12.41 -8.29 -15.05
CA LEU A 595 13.59 -7.57 -14.58
C LEU A 595 14.92 -8.21 -14.97
N ASN A 596 14.93 -9.51 -15.17
CA ASN A 596 16.12 -10.30 -15.42
C ASN A 596 16.22 -10.77 -16.89
N ASN A 597 15.23 -10.44 -17.72
CA ASN A 597 15.09 -10.85 -19.13
C ASN A 597 15.09 -12.39 -19.31
N ASP A 598 14.33 -13.10 -18.46
CA ASP A 598 14.17 -14.55 -18.56
C ASP A 598 12.84 -14.98 -19.22
N GLY A 599 11.98 -14.03 -19.56
CA GLY A 599 10.69 -14.25 -20.20
C GLY A 599 9.54 -14.46 -19.23
N TRP A 600 9.78 -14.44 -17.91
CA TRP A 600 8.76 -14.47 -16.88
C TRP A 600 8.55 -13.08 -16.29
N GLN A 601 7.33 -12.77 -15.94
CA GLN A 601 7.01 -11.49 -15.31
C GLN A 601 7.35 -11.54 -13.82
N ASP A 602 8.26 -10.65 -13.39
CA ASP A 602 8.53 -10.37 -11.99
C ASP A 602 7.54 -9.35 -11.44
N LEU A 603 7.26 -9.42 -10.14
CA LEU A 603 6.37 -8.48 -9.48
C LEU A 603 7.16 -7.51 -8.60
N VAL A 604 7.05 -6.21 -8.91
CA VAL A 604 7.62 -5.12 -8.10
C VAL A 604 6.51 -4.41 -7.35
N VAL A 605 6.70 -4.24 -6.03
CA VAL A 605 5.74 -3.53 -5.17
C VAL A 605 6.45 -2.40 -4.43
N ALA A 606 5.99 -1.17 -4.66
CA ALA A 606 6.42 0.01 -3.91
C ALA A 606 5.56 0.15 -2.65
N ASN A 607 6.20 0.17 -1.48
CA ASN A 607 5.50 0.32 -0.21
C ASN A 607 6.15 1.39 0.68
N GLY A 608 5.41 1.81 1.69
CA GLY A 608 5.87 2.75 2.71
C GLY A 608 4.76 3.74 3.06
N TYR A 609 4.76 4.21 4.29
CA TYR A 609 3.87 5.28 4.73
C TYR A 609 4.60 6.21 5.70
N LEU A 610 4.93 5.70 6.87
CA LEU A 610 5.77 6.37 7.85
C LEU A 610 6.90 5.41 8.20
N SER A 611 8.13 5.85 8.05
CA SER A 611 9.30 5.07 8.44
C SER A 611 9.99 5.76 9.61
N ALA A 612 10.27 5.00 10.68
CA ALA A 612 11.10 5.48 11.77
C ALA A 612 12.58 5.25 11.44
N ALA A 613 13.44 6.16 11.88
CA ALA A 613 14.89 6.04 11.69
C ALA A 613 15.48 4.85 12.48
N ASP A 614 14.80 4.43 13.54
CA ASP A 614 15.14 3.26 14.34
C ASP A 614 14.21 2.09 13.97
N ASN A 615 14.77 0.95 13.67
CA ASN A 615 14.10 -0.26 13.19
C ASN A 615 13.08 -0.88 14.18
N GLY A 616 12.56 -0.13 15.13
CA GLY A 616 11.86 -0.70 16.28
C GLY A 616 10.35 -0.47 16.35
N THR A 617 9.83 0.66 15.95
CA THR A 617 8.48 1.04 16.41
C THR A 617 7.58 1.77 15.41
N GLY A 618 8.00 1.98 14.18
CA GLY A 618 7.27 2.85 13.24
C GLY A 618 6.77 2.19 11.95
N ASP A 619 6.98 0.90 11.77
CA ASP A 619 6.45 0.17 10.61
C ASP A 619 5.02 -0.32 10.93
N LEU A 620 4.02 0.29 10.33
CA LEU A 620 2.65 -0.20 10.31
C LEU A 620 2.54 -1.48 9.48
#